data_f06ca29b2dfeeaa016ade4d2c868f2ab
#
_entry.id   f06ca29b2dfeeaa016ade4d2c868f2ab
#
_cell.length_a   1.000
_cell.length_b   1.000
_cell.length_c   1.000
_cell.angle_alpha   90.00
_cell.angle_beta   90.00
_cell.angle_gamma   90.00
#
_symmetry.space_group_name_H-M   'P 1'
#
loop_
_entity.id
_entity.type
_entity.pdbx_description
1 polymer ?
#
loop_
_entity_poly.entity_id
_entity_poly.type
_entity_poly.pdbx_seq_one_letter_code
_entity_poly.pdbx_strand_id
1 'polypeptide(L)'
;MNLEEINKSRIIELRKLIDNANYSYYTLDMPEIEDSIYDSLYNELIEIEKKYPNLKTIDSPTNRLGGKISKGFEKIIHTIPLYSLDNAFNSKEVNEWLIKIDKLLSQNKDGSIQENFLVAELKIDGNALALKYKNGILVSAATRGDGQEGEDITNNAKRIRSIPLKLRIND
;
A
#
# COMPACT_ATOMS: atom_id res chain seq x y z
N MET A 1 -18.08 -31.74 -12.78
CA MET A 1 -17.59 -30.38 -12.57
C MET A 1 -17.38 -29.75 -13.94
N ASN A 2 -17.99 -28.59 -14.18
CA ASN A 2 -17.88 -27.92 -15.47
C ASN A 2 -16.44 -27.37 -15.62
N LEU A 3 -15.91 -27.30 -16.85
CA LEU A 3 -14.55 -26.79 -17.12
C LEU A 3 -14.33 -25.36 -16.58
N GLU A 4 -15.38 -24.54 -16.56
CA GLU A 4 -15.35 -23.19 -15.98
C GLU A 4 -15.19 -23.21 -14.46
N GLU A 5 -15.82 -24.14 -13.75
CA GLU A 5 -15.68 -24.31 -12.30
C GLU A 5 -14.26 -24.76 -11.92
N ILE A 6 -13.67 -25.66 -12.73
CA ILE A 6 -12.27 -26.09 -12.55
C ILE A 6 -11.33 -24.91 -12.68
N ASN A 7 -11.49 -24.09 -13.74
CA ASN A 7 -10.64 -22.93 -13.97
C ASN A 7 -10.84 -21.84 -12.91
N LYS A 8 -12.07 -21.65 -12.41
CA LYS A 8 -12.36 -20.74 -11.30
C LYS A 8 -11.61 -21.15 -10.03
N SER A 9 -11.64 -22.42 -9.68
CA SER A 9 -10.90 -22.94 -8.52
C SER A 9 -9.39 -22.78 -8.70
N ARG A 10 -8.88 -23.06 -9.91
CA ARG A 10 -7.45 -22.91 -10.22
C ARG A 10 -6.97 -21.47 -10.17
N ILE A 11 -7.76 -20.50 -10.66
CA ILE A 11 -7.46 -19.07 -10.53
C ILE A 11 -7.31 -18.64 -9.07
N ILE A 12 -8.22 -19.11 -8.19
CA ILE A 12 -8.17 -18.78 -6.76
C ILE A 12 -6.89 -19.32 -6.13
N GLU A 13 -6.54 -20.56 -6.45
CA GLU A 13 -5.31 -21.18 -5.99
C GLU A 13 -4.06 -20.46 -6.47
N LEU A 14 -3.97 -20.16 -7.78
CA LEU A 14 -2.84 -19.44 -8.37
C LEU A 14 -2.64 -18.06 -7.74
N ARG A 15 -3.72 -17.29 -7.55
CA ARG A 15 -3.64 -15.99 -6.89
C ARG A 15 -3.11 -16.10 -5.47
N LYS A 16 -3.56 -17.10 -4.71
CA LYS A 16 -3.09 -17.35 -3.36
C LYS A 16 -1.59 -17.70 -3.34
N LEU A 17 -1.15 -18.57 -4.24
CA LEU A 17 0.27 -18.95 -4.35
C LEU A 17 1.17 -17.77 -4.71
N ILE A 18 0.77 -17.00 -5.74
CA ILE A 18 1.50 -15.81 -6.18
C ILE A 18 1.53 -14.73 -5.09
N ASP A 19 0.42 -14.53 -4.36
CA ASP A 19 0.35 -13.54 -3.29
C ASP A 19 1.20 -13.93 -2.08
N ASN A 20 1.23 -15.23 -1.74
CA ASN A 20 2.12 -15.75 -0.70
C ASN A 20 3.59 -15.60 -1.10
N ALA A 21 3.96 -15.98 -2.32
CA ALA A 21 5.32 -15.81 -2.81
C ALA A 21 5.78 -14.34 -2.81
N ASN A 22 4.92 -13.42 -3.24
CA ASN A 22 5.21 -11.99 -3.15
C ASN A 22 5.41 -11.52 -1.71
N TYR A 23 4.59 -11.99 -0.78
CA TYR A 23 4.71 -11.62 0.63
C TYR A 23 6.01 -12.15 1.24
N SER A 24 6.34 -13.41 1.01
CA SER A 24 7.58 -14.03 1.51
C SER A 24 8.82 -13.33 0.93
N TYR A 25 8.80 -12.99 -0.35
CA TYR A 25 9.90 -12.31 -1.02
C TYR A 25 10.05 -10.83 -0.59
N TYR A 26 8.96 -10.02 -0.70
CA TYR A 26 9.04 -8.55 -0.53
C TYR A 26 8.82 -8.06 0.90
N THR A 27 8.21 -8.86 1.77
CA THR A 27 7.88 -8.45 3.14
C THR A 27 8.71 -9.19 4.18
N LEU A 28 8.96 -10.49 3.95
CA LEU A 28 9.71 -11.30 4.91
C LEU A 28 11.19 -11.44 4.54
N ASP A 29 11.60 -11.04 3.32
CA ASP A 29 12.93 -11.25 2.76
C ASP A 29 13.37 -12.72 2.82
N MET A 30 12.40 -13.63 2.65
CA MET A 30 12.57 -15.09 2.72
C MET A 30 11.83 -15.74 1.55
N PRO A 31 12.42 -15.79 0.33
CA PRO A 31 11.78 -16.43 -0.82
C PRO A 31 11.56 -17.91 -0.58
N GLU A 32 10.30 -18.37 -0.74
CA GLU A 32 9.90 -19.77 -0.53
C GLU A 32 9.92 -20.59 -1.82
N ILE A 33 9.90 -19.93 -2.98
CA ILE A 33 9.89 -20.57 -4.29
C ILE A 33 10.94 -19.93 -5.21
N GLU A 34 11.45 -20.70 -6.18
CA GLU A 34 12.35 -20.21 -7.20
C GLU A 34 11.63 -19.29 -8.21
N ASP A 35 12.35 -18.35 -8.82
CA ASP A 35 11.81 -17.41 -9.81
C ASP A 35 11.14 -18.13 -10.99
N SER A 36 11.70 -19.26 -11.44
CA SER A 36 11.16 -20.08 -12.51
C SER A 36 9.77 -20.65 -12.18
N ILE A 37 9.55 -21.03 -10.93
CA ILE A 37 8.26 -21.53 -10.43
C ILE A 37 7.27 -20.37 -10.36
N TYR A 38 7.70 -19.21 -9.82
CA TYR A 38 6.88 -18.00 -9.76
C TYR A 38 6.40 -17.59 -11.15
N ASP A 39 7.31 -17.51 -12.12
CA ASP A 39 7.00 -17.15 -13.49
C ASP A 39 6.02 -18.13 -14.17
N SER A 40 6.17 -19.43 -13.89
CA SER A 40 5.24 -20.46 -14.38
C SER A 40 3.82 -20.26 -13.84
N LEU A 41 3.68 -20.04 -12.52
CA LEU A 41 2.38 -19.79 -11.87
C LEU A 41 1.75 -18.48 -12.42
N TYR A 42 2.57 -17.46 -12.61
CA TYR A 42 2.11 -16.17 -13.12
C TYR A 42 1.63 -16.25 -14.56
N ASN A 43 2.37 -16.93 -15.42
CA ASN A 43 2.00 -17.16 -16.83
C ASN A 43 0.74 -18.02 -16.94
N GLU A 44 0.60 -19.08 -16.14
CA GLU A 44 -0.62 -19.89 -16.08
C GLU A 44 -1.85 -19.02 -15.75
N LEU A 45 -1.72 -18.12 -14.74
CA LEU A 45 -2.79 -17.22 -14.37
C LEU A 45 -3.18 -16.27 -15.53
N ILE A 46 -2.19 -15.70 -16.23
CA ILE A 46 -2.41 -14.85 -17.40
C ILE A 46 -3.21 -15.61 -18.47
N GLU A 47 -2.81 -16.82 -18.81
CA GLU A 47 -3.46 -17.60 -19.87
C GLU A 47 -4.91 -17.96 -19.50
N ILE A 48 -5.17 -18.33 -18.24
CA ILE A 48 -6.54 -18.63 -17.80
C ILE A 48 -7.39 -17.35 -17.80
N GLU A 49 -6.89 -16.23 -17.30
CA GLU A 49 -7.63 -14.96 -17.27
C GLU A 49 -7.86 -14.39 -18.69
N LYS A 50 -6.96 -14.64 -19.64
CA LYS A 50 -7.13 -14.30 -21.05
C LYS A 50 -8.23 -15.14 -21.69
N LYS A 51 -8.30 -16.42 -21.36
CA LYS A 51 -9.32 -17.35 -21.89
C LYS A 51 -10.69 -17.11 -21.25
N TYR A 52 -10.73 -16.69 -19.98
CA TYR A 52 -11.95 -16.46 -19.19
C TYR A 52 -11.93 -15.06 -18.56
N PRO A 53 -12.11 -13.98 -19.34
CA PRO A 53 -12.02 -12.60 -18.85
C PRO A 53 -13.02 -12.27 -17.74
N ASN A 54 -14.17 -12.96 -17.71
CA ASN A 54 -15.20 -12.84 -16.66
C ASN A 54 -14.73 -13.32 -15.27
N LEU A 55 -13.68 -14.15 -15.21
CA LEU A 55 -13.08 -14.62 -13.96
C LEU A 55 -11.98 -13.70 -13.47
N LYS A 56 -11.53 -12.72 -14.26
CA LYS A 56 -10.53 -11.74 -13.84
C LYS A 56 -11.13 -10.75 -12.87
N THR A 57 -10.50 -10.60 -11.69
CA THR A 57 -10.92 -9.64 -10.65
C THR A 57 -10.00 -8.43 -10.61
N ILE A 58 -10.48 -7.34 -9.99
CA ILE A 58 -9.72 -6.07 -9.88
C ILE A 58 -8.43 -6.22 -9.06
N ASP A 59 -8.39 -7.18 -8.15
CA ASP A 59 -7.25 -7.51 -7.27
C ASP A 59 -6.33 -8.60 -7.84
N SER A 60 -6.55 -9.05 -9.09
CA SER A 60 -5.66 -10.03 -9.70
C SER A 60 -4.23 -9.50 -9.80
N PRO A 61 -3.21 -10.31 -9.43
CA PRO A 61 -1.79 -9.98 -9.63
C PRO A 61 -1.45 -9.55 -11.06
N THR A 62 -2.18 -10.08 -12.07
CA THR A 62 -1.96 -9.75 -13.48
C THR A 62 -2.32 -8.30 -13.83
N ASN A 63 -3.04 -7.59 -12.98
CA ASN A 63 -3.32 -6.17 -13.15
C ASN A 63 -2.08 -5.28 -12.90
N ARG A 64 -0.99 -5.84 -12.37
CA ARG A 64 0.29 -5.14 -12.24
C ARG A 64 0.98 -4.89 -13.60
N LEU A 65 0.65 -5.70 -14.62
CA LEU A 65 1.16 -5.57 -15.96
C LEU A 65 0.09 -4.91 -16.86
N GLY A 66 0.45 -3.90 -17.65
CA GLY A 66 -0.41 -3.42 -18.74
C GLY A 66 -1.19 -2.12 -18.53
N GLY A 67 -0.79 -1.25 -17.61
CA GLY A 67 -1.35 0.11 -17.56
C GLY A 67 -0.94 0.93 -18.79
N LYS A 68 -1.89 1.63 -19.44
CA LYS A 68 -1.58 2.62 -20.48
C LYS A 68 -0.69 3.71 -19.90
N ILE A 69 0.28 4.20 -20.68
CA ILE A 69 1.04 5.39 -20.34
C ILE A 69 0.05 6.57 -20.30
N SER A 70 -0.16 7.14 -19.10
CA SER A 70 -1.00 8.32 -18.95
C SER A 70 -0.28 9.54 -19.54
N LYS A 71 -0.99 10.36 -20.29
CA LYS A 71 -0.50 11.67 -20.79
C LYS A 71 -0.75 12.76 -19.76
N GLY A 72 -0.35 12.57 -18.53
CA GLY A 72 -0.58 13.42 -17.37
C GLY A 72 -1.26 12.63 -16.25
N PHE A 73 -1.19 13.17 -15.06
CA PHE A 73 -1.82 12.56 -13.90
C PHE A 73 -3.08 13.37 -13.55
N GLU A 74 -4.19 12.67 -13.32
CA GLU A 74 -5.37 13.27 -12.72
C GLU A 74 -5.10 13.60 -11.26
N LYS A 75 -5.86 14.55 -10.71
CA LYS A 75 -5.74 14.92 -9.30
C LYS A 75 -6.68 14.11 -8.44
N ILE A 76 -6.20 13.73 -7.25
CA ILE A 76 -6.99 13.09 -6.21
C ILE A 76 -6.98 13.97 -4.97
N ILE A 77 -8.16 14.26 -4.44
CA ILE A 77 -8.32 14.95 -3.14
C ILE A 77 -8.15 13.91 -2.03
N HIS A 78 -7.26 14.20 -1.08
CA HIS A 78 -7.06 13.35 0.08
C HIS A 78 -8.26 13.38 1.02
N THR A 79 -8.72 12.21 1.44
CA THR A 79 -9.82 12.09 2.43
C THR A 79 -9.40 12.64 3.80
N ILE A 80 -8.11 12.51 4.12
CA ILE A 80 -7.47 13.05 5.32
C ILE A 80 -6.25 13.84 4.83
N PRO A 81 -6.08 15.10 5.23
CA PRO A 81 -4.93 15.91 4.84
C PRO A 81 -3.61 15.24 5.25
N LEU A 82 -2.61 15.32 4.37
CA LEU A 82 -1.27 14.79 4.60
C LEU A 82 -0.35 15.93 5.05
N TYR A 83 -0.08 15.96 6.33
CA TYR A 83 0.75 17.00 6.93
C TYR A 83 2.24 16.77 6.65
N SER A 84 3.01 17.87 6.66
CA SER A 84 4.47 17.83 6.74
C SER A 84 4.92 17.89 8.20
N LEU A 85 6.15 17.46 8.44
CA LEU A 85 6.81 17.61 9.72
C LEU A 85 7.66 18.88 9.67
N ASP A 86 7.62 19.66 10.77
CA ASP A 86 8.52 20.78 10.97
C ASP A 86 9.96 20.26 11.24
N ASN A 87 10.94 21.12 11.02
CA ASN A 87 12.34 20.80 11.29
C ASN A 87 12.79 21.45 12.60
N ALA A 88 13.65 20.75 13.33
CA ALA A 88 14.42 21.30 14.44
C ALA A 88 15.91 20.99 14.17
N PHE A 89 16.77 22.00 14.18
CA PHE A 89 18.17 21.88 13.80
C PHE A 89 19.13 21.81 15.00
N ASN A 90 18.61 22.04 16.20
CA ASN A 90 19.41 22.02 17.43
C ASN A 90 18.55 21.67 18.65
N SER A 91 19.21 21.38 19.77
CA SER A 91 18.56 20.99 21.02
C SER A 91 17.65 22.10 21.61
N LYS A 92 17.94 23.37 21.34
CA LYS A 92 17.10 24.49 21.81
C LYS A 92 15.74 24.44 21.11
N GLU A 93 15.70 24.28 19.82
CA GLU A 93 14.46 24.17 19.05
C GLU A 93 13.63 22.94 19.43
N VAL A 94 14.30 21.80 19.72
CA VAL A 94 13.61 20.60 20.26
C VAL A 94 12.98 20.92 21.61
N ASN A 95 13.69 21.60 22.52
CA ASN A 95 13.14 21.99 23.81
C ASN A 95 11.96 22.98 23.69
N GLU A 96 12.03 23.94 22.80
CA GLU A 96 10.92 24.86 22.51
C GLU A 96 9.69 24.10 21.99
N TRP A 97 9.90 23.12 21.11
CA TRP A 97 8.84 22.25 20.63
C TRP A 97 8.23 21.42 21.77
N LEU A 98 9.03 20.84 22.66
CA LEU A 98 8.56 20.08 23.83
C LEU A 98 7.68 20.93 24.74
N ILE A 99 8.13 22.16 25.08
CA ILE A 99 7.35 23.10 25.90
C ILE A 99 6.00 23.42 25.23
N LYS A 100 5.99 23.60 23.91
CA LYS A 100 4.75 23.81 23.15
C LYS A 100 3.80 22.62 23.22
N ILE A 101 4.32 21.39 23.09
CA ILE A 101 3.51 20.17 23.17
C ILE A 101 2.95 20.00 24.60
N ASP A 102 3.76 20.16 25.65
CA ASP A 102 3.31 20.06 27.03
C ASP A 102 2.21 21.08 27.35
N LYS A 103 2.33 22.29 26.82
CA LYS A 103 1.29 23.33 26.97
C LYS A 103 -0.01 22.95 26.26
N LEU A 104 0.06 22.31 25.08
CA LEU A 104 -1.13 21.86 24.34
C LEU A 104 -1.81 20.68 25.04
N LEU A 105 -1.04 19.73 25.58
CA LEU A 105 -1.55 18.57 26.30
C LEU A 105 -2.16 18.94 27.63
N SER A 106 -1.54 19.88 28.39
CA SER A 106 -2.07 20.35 29.67
C SER A 106 -3.38 21.14 29.53
N GLN A 107 -3.74 21.61 28.36
CA GLN A 107 -5.04 22.25 28.09
C GLN A 107 -6.19 21.25 27.95
N ASN A 108 -5.92 19.98 27.75
CA ASN A 108 -6.92 18.91 27.77
C ASN A 108 -7.30 18.62 29.22
N LYS A 109 -8.43 19.16 29.68
CA LYS A 109 -8.92 19.23 31.05
C LYS A 109 -9.35 17.91 31.69
N ASP A 110 -8.71 16.79 31.39
CA ASP A 110 -9.12 15.51 31.96
C ASP A 110 -8.33 15.07 33.22
N GLY A 111 -7.50 15.95 33.76
CA GLY A 111 -6.86 15.75 35.07
C GLY A 111 -5.93 14.54 35.21
N SER A 112 -5.79 13.73 34.19
CA SER A 112 -4.85 12.62 34.15
C SER A 112 -3.46 13.14 33.78
N ILE A 113 -2.50 12.97 34.69
CA ILE A 113 -1.08 13.16 34.40
C ILE A 113 -0.68 12.04 33.48
N GLN A 114 -0.73 12.28 32.15
CA GLN A 114 -0.12 11.37 31.18
C GLN A 114 1.39 11.65 31.19
N GLU A 115 2.18 10.65 31.56
CA GLU A 115 3.61 10.68 31.28
C GLU A 115 3.80 10.71 29.76
N ASN A 116 4.39 11.79 29.25
CA ASN A 116 4.67 11.92 27.81
C ASN A 116 5.94 11.17 27.48
N PHE A 117 5.82 10.14 26.62
CA PHE A 117 6.98 9.43 26.08
C PHE A 117 7.34 10.03 24.71
N LEU A 118 8.63 10.26 24.50
CA LEU A 118 9.16 10.63 23.20
C LEU A 118 9.73 9.39 22.52
N VAL A 119 9.38 9.22 21.26
CA VAL A 119 9.93 8.18 20.40
C VAL A 119 10.74 8.86 19.30
N ALA A 120 11.99 8.42 19.13
CA ALA A 120 12.84 8.87 18.05
C ALA A 120 12.84 7.80 16.95
N GLU A 121 12.49 8.20 15.75
CA GLU A 121 12.42 7.33 14.57
C GLU A 121 13.26 7.90 13.43
N LEU A 122 13.74 7.03 12.53
CA LEU A 122 14.37 7.46 11.30
C LEU A 122 13.32 8.07 10.38
N LYS A 123 13.55 9.30 9.93
CA LYS A 123 12.77 9.91 8.85
C LYS A 123 13.37 9.46 7.52
N ILE A 124 12.79 8.40 6.97
CA ILE A 124 13.25 7.84 5.68
C ILE A 124 13.00 8.85 4.57
N ASP A 125 14.02 9.07 3.74
CA ASP A 125 13.91 9.90 2.55
C ASP A 125 13.24 9.12 1.41
N GLY A 126 12.35 9.78 0.66
CA GLY A 126 11.60 9.17 -0.43
C GLY A 126 10.29 9.90 -0.75
N ASN A 127 9.54 9.32 -1.70
CA ASN A 127 8.24 9.84 -2.09
C ASN A 127 7.15 9.29 -1.18
N ALA A 128 6.36 10.17 -0.57
CA ALA A 128 5.19 9.77 0.19
C ALA A 128 4.07 9.30 -0.75
N LEU A 129 3.46 8.17 -0.43
CA LEU A 129 2.33 7.59 -1.14
C LEU A 129 1.14 7.50 -0.18
N ALA A 130 -0.02 8.01 -0.63
CA ALA A 130 -1.30 7.75 0.02
C ALA A 130 -1.99 6.58 -0.67
N LEU A 131 -2.15 5.46 0.02
CA LEU A 131 -2.83 4.27 -0.50
C LEU A 131 -4.22 4.17 0.10
N LYS A 132 -5.24 4.12 -0.76
CA LYS A 132 -6.64 3.97 -0.32
C LYS A 132 -7.14 2.58 -0.64
N TYR A 133 -7.58 1.88 0.41
CA TYR A 133 -8.22 0.58 0.32
C TYR A 133 -9.71 0.70 0.67
N LYS A 134 -10.55 -0.03 -0.07
CA LYS A 134 -11.98 -0.19 0.22
C LYS A 134 -12.29 -1.68 0.27
N ASN A 135 -12.85 -2.14 1.38
CA ASN A 135 -13.10 -3.57 1.61
C ASN A 135 -11.84 -4.44 1.40
N GLY A 136 -10.69 -3.92 1.85
CA GLY A 136 -9.40 -4.59 1.70
C GLY A 136 -8.78 -4.53 0.30
N ILE A 137 -9.42 -3.94 -0.71
CA ILE A 137 -8.93 -3.85 -2.09
C ILE A 137 -8.36 -2.46 -2.36
N LEU A 138 -7.17 -2.37 -2.98
CA LEU A 138 -6.55 -1.12 -3.40
C LEU A 138 -7.40 -0.46 -4.48
N VAL A 139 -7.97 0.70 -4.16
CA VAL A 139 -8.83 1.46 -5.08
C VAL A 139 -8.11 2.67 -5.68
N SER A 140 -7.23 3.33 -4.93
CA SER A 140 -6.43 4.44 -5.46
C SER A 140 -5.10 4.60 -4.72
N ALA A 141 -4.14 5.21 -5.41
CA ALA A 141 -2.88 5.66 -4.86
C ALA A 141 -2.58 7.06 -5.36
N ALA A 142 -2.15 7.95 -4.48
CA ALA A 142 -1.82 9.32 -4.81
C ALA A 142 -0.48 9.76 -4.22
N THR A 143 0.19 10.71 -4.87
CA THR A 143 1.30 11.44 -4.26
C THR A 143 0.78 12.35 -3.15
N ARG A 144 1.66 12.82 -2.26
CA ARG A 144 1.25 13.79 -1.22
C ARG A 144 0.75 15.11 -1.83
N GLY A 145 1.38 15.57 -2.92
CA GLY A 145 1.12 16.88 -3.47
C GLY A 145 1.34 18.00 -2.45
N ASP A 146 0.37 18.92 -2.33
CA ASP A 146 0.36 19.98 -1.32
C ASP A 146 -0.21 19.53 0.05
N GLY A 147 -0.57 18.25 0.17
CA GLY A 147 -1.18 17.67 1.36
C GLY A 147 -2.70 17.64 1.33
N GLN A 148 -3.36 18.39 0.46
CA GLN A 148 -4.80 18.37 0.25
C GLN A 148 -5.17 17.60 -1.01
N GLU A 149 -4.42 17.79 -2.08
CA GLU A 149 -4.56 17.07 -3.33
C GLU A 149 -3.21 16.54 -3.81
N GLY A 150 -3.21 15.37 -4.46
CA GLY A 150 -2.04 14.76 -5.06
C GLY A 150 -2.36 14.24 -6.46
N GLU A 151 -1.35 13.74 -7.15
CA GLU A 151 -1.49 13.11 -8.47
C GLU A 151 -1.95 11.66 -8.32
N ASP A 152 -2.91 11.22 -9.15
CA ASP A 152 -3.32 9.81 -9.24
C ASP A 152 -2.21 8.98 -9.86
N ILE A 153 -1.56 8.18 -9.04
CA ILE A 153 -0.52 7.24 -9.44
C ILE A 153 -0.94 5.79 -9.22
N THR A 154 -2.23 5.51 -9.19
CA THR A 154 -2.78 4.17 -8.92
C THR A 154 -2.17 3.10 -9.81
N ASN A 155 -2.03 3.39 -11.11
CA ASN A 155 -1.43 2.43 -12.05
C ASN A 155 0.07 2.20 -11.79
N ASN A 156 0.78 3.20 -11.32
CA ASN A 156 2.19 3.09 -10.95
C ASN A 156 2.34 2.30 -9.65
N ALA A 157 1.54 2.62 -8.63
CA ALA A 157 1.53 1.92 -7.35
C ALA A 157 1.22 0.43 -7.49
N LYS A 158 0.29 0.06 -8.37
CA LYS A 158 -0.01 -1.35 -8.67
C LYS A 158 1.18 -2.13 -9.22
N ARG A 159 2.20 -1.48 -9.78
CA ARG A 159 3.43 -2.12 -10.27
C ARG A 159 4.46 -2.39 -9.18
N ILE A 160 4.33 -1.73 -8.04
CA ILE A 160 5.19 -1.95 -6.87
C ILE A 160 4.73 -3.22 -6.19
N ARG A 161 5.54 -4.28 -6.28
CA ARG A 161 5.15 -5.62 -5.84
C ARG A 161 4.95 -5.73 -4.32
N SER A 162 5.65 -4.93 -3.53
CA SER A 162 5.47 -4.84 -2.07
C SER A 162 4.16 -4.15 -1.65
N ILE A 163 3.47 -3.44 -2.57
CA ILE A 163 2.14 -2.88 -2.29
C ILE A 163 1.10 -3.97 -2.57
N PRO A 164 0.37 -4.47 -1.55
CA PRO A 164 -0.65 -5.49 -1.77
C PRO A 164 -1.85 -4.89 -2.54
N LEU A 165 -2.33 -5.60 -3.57
CA LEU A 165 -3.58 -5.22 -4.25
C LEU A 165 -4.81 -5.52 -3.38
N LYS A 166 -4.66 -6.46 -2.43
CA LYS A 166 -5.63 -6.82 -1.41
C LYS A 166 -4.93 -6.99 -0.07
N LEU A 167 -5.46 -6.32 0.96
CA LEU A 167 -4.94 -6.45 2.32
C LEU A 167 -5.17 -7.87 2.83
N ARG A 168 -4.19 -8.41 3.56
CA ARG A 168 -4.34 -9.62 4.35
C ARG A 168 -5.06 -9.23 5.64
N ILE A 169 -6.29 -9.68 5.79
CA ILE A 169 -7.04 -9.54 7.03
C ILE A 169 -6.79 -10.86 7.76
N ASN A 170 -6.10 -10.80 8.89
CA ASN A 170 -6.06 -11.93 9.82
C ASN A 170 -7.42 -11.94 10.51
N ASP A 171 -8.16 -13.01 10.32
CA ASP A 171 -9.40 -13.30 11.07
C ASP A 171 -9.07 -13.50 12.55
#